data_c9d72bc50273743d452615a1eb37a73b
#
_entry.id   c9d72bc50273743d452615a1eb37a73b
#
_cell.length_a   1.000
_cell.length_b   1.000
_cell.length_c   1.000
_cell.angle_alpha   90.00
_cell.angle_beta   90.00
_cell.angle_gamma   90.00
#
_symmetry.space_group_name_H-M   'P 1'
#
loop_
_entity.id
_entity.type
_entity.pdbx_description
1 polymer ?
#
loop_
_entity_poly.entity_id
_entity_poly.type
_entity_poly.pdbx_seq_one_letter_code
_entity_poly.pdbx_strand_id
1 'polypeptide(L)'
;MWEGKLGNNIKETLMEPYEGLPFDEPKYDLYHLQPSIFKGFARSSRNIIVFNKDTLGQGFRLIKNLWARPQVTALITGEDEDVMNFYFDENKDLLLRSISENERVEKIRRMTKSLNDDPQLKDRFGINITFPDAYSTVKDTTNFVWI
;
A
#
# COMPACT_ATOMS: atom_id res chain seq x y z
N MET A 1 -6.32 16.65 -15.93
CA MET A 1 -5.76 16.16 -14.65
C MET A 1 -5.26 14.70 -14.75
N TRP A 2 -6.12 13.67 -14.88
CA TRP A 2 -5.65 12.27 -14.89
C TRP A 2 -4.76 11.90 -16.09
N GLU A 3 -5.04 12.44 -17.27
CA GLU A 3 -4.21 12.29 -18.49
C GLU A 3 -3.21 13.44 -18.64
N GLY A 4 -3.09 14.32 -17.66
CA GLY A 4 -2.16 15.44 -17.62
C GLY A 4 -0.89 15.13 -16.82
N LYS A 5 -0.10 16.19 -16.55
CA LYS A 5 1.18 16.10 -15.83
C LYS A 5 1.04 15.47 -14.46
N LEU A 6 0.06 15.88 -13.67
CA LEU A 6 -0.18 15.33 -12.33
C LEU A 6 -0.52 13.84 -12.39
N GLY A 7 -1.44 13.43 -13.29
CA GLY A 7 -1.81 12.01 -13.42
C GLY A 7 -0.65 11.12 -13.86
N ASN A 8 0.21 11.61 -14.75
CA ASN A 8 1.41 10.89 -15.17
C ASN A 8 2.42 10.74 -14.03
N ASN A 9 2.68 11.81 -13.28
CA ASN A 9 3.55 11.76 -12.10
C ASN A 9 3.05 10.78 -11.04
N ILE A 10 1.74 10.74 -10.79
CA ILE A 10 1.13 9.77 -9.87
C ILE A 10 1.34 8.34 -10.36
N LYS A 11 1.11 8.09 -11.66
CA LYS A 11 1.31 6.77 -12.26
C LYS A 11 2.78 6.34 -12.15
N GLU A 12 3.72 7.19 -12.55
CA GLU A 12 5.16 6.94 -12.48
C GLU A 12 5.62 6.63 -11.05
N THR A 13 5.13 7.39 -10.07
CA THR A 13 5.52 7.23 -8.66
C THR A 13 4.93 5.97 -8.02
N LEU A 14 3.64 5.70 -8.24
CA LEU A 14 2.94 4.62 -7.53
C LEU A 14 2.99 3.28 -8.25
N MET A 15 3.11 3.29 -9.58
CA MET A 15 3.23 2.08 -10.39
C MET A 15 4.68 1.73 -10.72
N GLU A 16 5.65 2.41 -10.10
CA GLU A 16 7.05 2.03 -10.24
C GLU A 16 7.21 0.53 -9.94
N PRO A 17 7.86 -0.25 -10.81
CA PRO A 17 7.98 -1.69 -10.62
C PRO A 17 8.91 -2.02 -9.44
N TYR A 18 8.73 -3.21 -8.87
CA TYR A 18 9.68 -3.75 -7.90
C TYR A 18 10.98 -4.11 -8.57
N GLU A 19 12.09 -3.60 -8.05
CA GLU A 19 13.43 -3.98 -8.50
C GLU A 19 13.73 -5.46 -8.22
N GLY A 20 14.40 -6.10 -9.17
CA GLY A 20 14.89 -7.48 -9.00
C GLY A 20 13.88 -8.57 -9.30
N LEU A 21 12.67 -8.25 -9.70
CA LEU A 21 11.73 -9.25 -10.23
C LEU A 21 12.03 -9.56 -11.71
N PRO A 22 11.80 -10.83 -12.16
CA PRO A 22 12.03 -11.22 -13.54
C PRO A 22 11.06 -10.57 -14.54
N PHE A 23 9.95 -10.03 -14.05
CA PHE A 23 8.95 -9.28 -14.81
C PHE A 23 8.61 -7.99 -14.07
N ASP A 24 8.26 -6.95 -14.81
CA ASP A 24 7.83 -5.68 -14.24
C ASP A 24 6.47 -5.82 -13.56
N GLU A 25 6.47 -5.85 -12.24
CA GLU A 25 5.24 -5.82 -11.42
C GLU A 25 5.13 -4.46 -10.73
N PRO A 26 4.03 -3.71 -10.97
CA PRO A 26 3.85 -2.42 -10.35
C PRO A 26 3.68 -2.56 -8.82
N LYS A 27 4.26 -1.62 -8.07
CA LYS A 27 4.13 -1.59 -6.60
C LYS A 27 2.69 -1.48 -6.14
N TYR A 28 1.87 -0.74 -6.88
CA TYR A 28 0.45 -0.55 -6.59
C TYR A 28 -0.39 -0.55 -7.85
N ASP A 29 -1.57 -1.15 -7.80
CA ASP A 29 -2.62 -1.00 -8.80
C ASP A 29 -3.42 0.27 -8.52
N LEU A 30 -3.57 1.12 -9.54
CA LEU A 30 -4.28 2.39 -9.42
C LEU A 30 -5.66 2.34 -10.05
N TYR A 31 -6.65 2.81 -9.31
CA TYR A 31 -8.03 2.98 -9.79
C TYR A 31 -8.40 4.45 -9.74
N HIS A 32 -8.50 5.07 -10.91
CA HIS A 32 -8.99 6.46 -11.01
C HIS A 32 -10.51 6.50 -10.95
N LEU A 33 -11.04 7.25 -9.99
CA LEU A 33 -12.46 7.43 -9.80
C LEU A 33 -12.86 8.91 -9.91
N GLN A 34 -13.91 9.18 -10.66
CA GLN A 34 -14.51 10.51 -10.69
C GLN A 34 -15.26 10.79 -9.38
N PRO A 35 -15.32 12.07 -8.93
CA PRO A 35 -16.00 12.43 -7.68
C PRO A 35 -17.45 11.94 -7.58
N SER A 36 -18.17 11.89 -8.70
CA SER A 36 -19.59 11.45 -8.77
C SER A 36 -19.79 9.99 -8.36
N ILE A 37 -18.78 9.12 -8.61
CA ILE A 37 -18.82 7.69 -8.29
C ILE A 37 -18.02 7.35 -7.02
N PHE A 38 -17.32 8.30 -6.42
CA PHE A 38 -16.57 8.11 -5.18
C PHE A 38 -17.51 8.09 -3.95
N LYS A 39 -18.25 6.99 -3.79
CA LYS A 39 -19.21 6.75 -2.70
C LYS A 39 -19.30 5.26 -2.36
N GLY A 40 -19.97 4.95 -1.25
CA GLY A 40 -20.21 3.56 -0.84
C GLY A 40 -18.92 2.74 -0.76
N PHE A 41 -18.85 1.65 -1.51
CA PHE A 41 -17.72 0.72 -1.51
C PHE A 41 -16.38 1.37 -1.88
N ALA A 42 -16.36 2.35 -2.78
CA ALA A 42 -15.13 3.05 -3.16
C ALA A 42 -14.43 3.73 -1.96
N ARG A 43 -15.21 4.21 -0.98
CA ARG A 43 -14.68 4.80 0.25
C ARG A 43 -14.14 3.78 1.24
N SER A 44 -14.37 2.49 1.05
CA SER A 44 -13.81 1.43 1.91
C SER A 44 -12.41 0.95 1.48
N SER A 45 -11.87 1.48 0.39
CA SER A 45 -10.48 1.21 -0.02
C SER A 45 -9.50 1.59 1.08
N ARG A 46 -8.47 0.77 1.29
CA ARG A 46 -7.49 1.00 2.36
C ARG A 46 -6.59 2.20 2.14
N ASN A 47 -6.31 2.52 0.89
CA ASN A 47 -5.46 3.65 0.52
C ASN A 47 -6.19 4.50 -0.50
N ILE A 48 -6.32 5.78 -0.22
CA ILE A 48 -7.07 6.73 -1.04
C ILE A 48 -6.24 8.00 -1.19
N ILE A 49 -6.16 8.52 -2.40
CA ILE A 49 -5.59 9.84 -2.68
C ILE A 49 -6.71 10.70 -3.26
N VAL A 50 -6.99 11.80 -2.62
CA VAL A 50 -8.02 12.77 -3.06
C VAL A 50 -7.32 14.04 -3.51
N PHE A 51 -7.56 14.43 -4.76
CA PHE A 51 -7.16 15.72 -5.30
C PHE A 51 -8.36 16.65 -5.30
N ASN A 52 -8.25 17.74 -4.56
CA ASN A 52 -9.31 18.73 -4.40
C ASN A 52 -8.88 20.08 -4.99
N LYS A 53 -9.64 20.59 -5.94
CA LYS A 53 -9.36 21.91 -6.50
C LYS A 53 -10.03 22.97 -5.64
N ASP A 54 -9.22 23.71 -4.89
CA ASP A 54 -9.68 24.79 -4.02
C ASP A 54 -8.54 25.81 -3.81
N THR A 55 -8.91 27.07 -3.65
CA THR A 55 -7.99 28.16 -3.31
C THR A 55 -7.76 28.28 -1.80
N LEU A 56 -8.65 27.71 -1.00
CA LEU A 56 -8.57 27.73 0.45
C LEU A 56 -8.02 26.39 0.97
N GLY A 57 -7.18 26.47 1.99
CA GLY A 57 -6.65 25.27 2.66
C GLY A 57 -5.73 24.42 1.79
N GLN A 58 -4.97 25.06 0.90
CA GLN A 58 -4.00 24.40 0.04
C GLN A 58 -2.97 23.63 0.85
N GLY A 59 -2.51 22.49 0.33
CA GLY A 59 -1.51 21.66 0.98
C GLY A 59 -1.78 20.18 0.87
N PHE A 60 -0.96 19.44 1.63
CA PHE A 60 -1.02 17.98 1.77
C PHE A 60 -1.43 17.61 3.20
N ARG A 61 -2.36 16.67 3.34
CA ARG A 61 -2.77 16.11 4.63
C ARG A 61 -2.93 14.60 4.56
N LEU A 62 -2.37 13.88 5.53
CA LEU A 62 -2.64 12.47 5.75
C LEU A 62 -3.68 12.29 6.85
N ILE A 63 -4.75 11.56 6.55
CA ILE A 63 -5.86 11.29 7.46
C ILE A 63 -5.97 9.77 7.61
N LYS A 64 -5.94 9.29 8.85
CA LYS A 64 -6.13 7.86 9.14
C LYS A 64 -7.60 7.57 9.43
N ASN A 65 -8.10 6.47 8.84
CA ASN A 65 -9.43 5.92 9.14
C ASN A 65 -10.59 6.90 8.90
N LEU A 66 -10.55 7.64 7.79
CA LEU A 66 -11.56 8.66 7.46
C LEU A 66 -12.94 8.04 7.17
N TRP A 67 -12.98 6.97 6.37
CA TRP A 67 -14.23 6.27 6.00
C TRP A 67 -14.22 4.79 6.33
N ALA A 68 -13.06 4.19 6.51
CA ALA A 68 -12.89 2.76 6.81
C ALA A 68 -11.72 2.54 7.76
N ARG A 69 -11.58 1.32 8.28
CA ARG A 69 -10.48 0.95 9.17
C ARG A 69 -9.95 -0.45 8.81
N PRO A 70 -8.64 -0.62 8.56
CA PRO A 70 -7.62 0.43 8.50
C PRO A 70 -7.67 1.21 7.20
N GLN A 71 -7.35 2.51 7.22
CA GLN A 71 -7.33 3.34 6.03
C GLN A 71 -6.31 4.48 6.15
N VAL A 72 -5.61 4.76 5.06
CA VAL A 72 -4.80 5.96 4.85
C VAL A 72 -5.44 6.75 3.71
N THR A 73 -5.76 8.02 3.98
CA THR A 73 -6.27 8.96 2.99
C THR A 73 -5.31 10.14 2.90
N ALA A 74 -4.74 10.38 1.72
CA ALA A 74 -4.04 11.61 1.41
C ALA A 74 -5.01 12.58 0.76
N LEU A 75 -5.12 13.78 1.33
CA LEU A 75 -5.86 14.89 0.73
C LEU A 75 -4.86 15.93 0.25
N ILE A 76 -4.88 16.20 -1.05
CA ILE A 76 -4.03 17.18 -1.71
C ILE A 76 -4.94 18.26 -2.28
N THR A 77 -4.81 19.46 -1.74
CA THR A 77 -5.63 20.61 -2.16
C THR A 77 -4.75 21.66 -2.83
N GLY A 78 -5.16 22.14 -3.98
CA GLY A 78 -4.49 23.21 -4.71
C GLY A 78 -5.45 23.94 -5.63
N GLU A 79 -5.12 25.19 -5.97
CA GLU A 79 -5.92 26.01 -6.88
C GLU A 79 -5.91 25.50 -8.33
N ASP A 80 -4.84 24.80 -8.71
CA ASP A 80 -4.68 24.19 -10.02
C ASP A 80 -3.87 22.89 -9.96
N GLU A 81 -3.62 22.32 -11.13
CA GLU A 81 -2.90 21.04 -11.29
C GLU A 81 -1.43 21.17 -10.92
N ASP A 82 -0.78 22.31 -11.21
CA ASP A 82 0.64 22.50 -10.90
C ASP A 82 0.88 22.62 -9.40
N VAL A 83 0.02 23.32 -8.68
CA VAL A 83 0.07 23.45 -7.22
C VAL A 83 -0.19 22.08 -6.55
N MET A 84 -1.18 21.32 -7.04
CA MET A 84 -1.42 19.96 -6.52
C MET A 84 -0.24 19.03 -6.81
N ASN A 85 0.38 19.14 -7.99
CA ASN A 85 1.57 18.36 -8.35
C ASN A 85 2.77 18.70 -7.45
N PHE A 86 2.97 19.97 -7.15
CA PHE A 86 4.00 20.42 -6.21
C PHE A 86 3.80 19.79 -4.82
N TYR A 87 2.60 19.84 -4.26
CA TYR A 87 2.33 19.21 -2.95
C TYR A 87 2.45 17.69 -2.98
N PHE A 88 2.12 17.05 -4.09
CA PHE A 88 2.34 15.62 -4.26
C PHE A 88 3.84 15.30 -4.25
N ASP A 89 4.66 15.99 -5.04
CA ASP A 89 6.11 15.77 -5.11
C ASP A 89 6.80 15.98 -3.78
N GLU A 90 6.47 17.05 -3.07
CA GLU A 90 7.05 17.35 -1.75
C GLU A 90 6.70 16.29 -0.68
N ASN A 91 5.61 15.54 -0.87
CA ASN A 91 5.11 14.62 0.15
C ASN A 91 5.02 13.16 -0.32
N LYS A 92 5.47 12.82 -1.52
CA LYS A 92 5.34 11.46 -2.07
C LYS A 92 6.03 10.40 -1.21
N ASP A 93 7.20 10.68 -0.66
CA ASP A 93 7.92 9.73 0.20
C ASP A 93 7.19 9.46 1.51
N LEU A 94 6.57 10.49 2.10
CA LEU A 94 5.73 10.34 3.28
C LEU A 94 4.49 9.52 2.96
N LEU A 95 3.86 9.77 1.80
CA LEU A 95 2.70 9.03 1.31
C LEU A 95 3.03 7.56 1.10
N LEU A 96 4.10 7.25 0.34
CA LEU A 96 4.53 5.89 0.05
C LEU A 96 4.85 5.10 1.32
N ARG A 97 5.59 5.70 2.26
CA ARG A 97 5.87 5.08 3.57
C ARG A 97 4.59 4.81 4.35
N SER A 98 3.65 5.74 4.35
CA SER A 98 2.38 5.60 5.07
C SER A 98 1.49 4.51 4.49
N ILE A 99 1.43 4.39 3.16
CA ILE A 99 0.73 3.32 2.46
C ILE A 99 1.38 1.97 2.76
N SER A 100 2.70 1.85 2.58
CA SER A 100 3.45 0.62 2.81
C SER A 100 3.31 0.12 4.24
N GLU A 101 3.41 1.00 5.23
CA GLU A 101 3.22 0.64 6.63
C GLU A 101 1.78 0.19 6.93
N ASN A 102 0.77 0.86 6.37
CA ASN A 102 -0.62 0.46 6.52
C ASN A 102 -0.89 -0.94 5.94
N GLU A 103 -0.35 -1.23 4.75
CA GLU A 103 -0.45 -2.54 4.12
C GLU A 103 0.31 -3.62 4.92
N ARG A 104 1.52 -3.30 5.41
CA ARG A 104 2.33 -4.20 6.23
C ARG A 104 1.61 -4.59 7.51
N VAL A 105 1.08 -3.62 8.24
CA VAL A 105 0.35 -3.85 9.50
C VAL A 105 -0.90 -4.71 9.25
N GLU A 106 -1.66 -4.40 8.20
CA GLU A 106 -2.86 -5.17 7.86
C GLU A 106 -2.51 -6.60 7.39
N LYS A 107 -1.44 -6.77 6.63
CA LYS A 107 -0.95 -8.09 6.21
C LYS A 107 -0.59 -8.93 7.43
N ILE A 108 0.18 -8.37 8.38
CA ILE A 108 0.52 -9.06 9.64
C ILE A 108 -0.76 -9.41 10.41
N ARG A 109 -1.68 -8.46 10.60
CA ARG A 109 -2.95 -8.68 11.31
C ARG A 109 -3.78 -9.83 10.69
N ARG A 110 -3.76 -9.98 9.38
CA ARG A 110 -4.45 -11.09 8.70
C ARG A 110 -3.73 -12.40 8.91
N MET A 111 -2.41 -12.39 8.80
CA MET A 111 -1.57 -13.57 9.00
C MET A 111 -1.69 -14.13 10.42
N THR A 112 -1.75 -13.24 11.43
CA THR A 112 -1.84 -13.66 12.84
C THR A 112 -3.16 -14.29 13.26
N LYS A 113 -4.16 -14.36 12.38
CA LYS A 113 -5.44 -15.00 12.68
C LYS A 113 -5.35 -16.53 12.72
N SER A 114 -4.42 -17.10 11.99
CA SER A 114 -4.21 -18.53 11.90
C SER A 114 -2.74 -18.79 11.60
N LEU A 115 -2.01 -19.13 12.64
CA LEU A 115 -0.57 -19.34 12.61
C LEU A 115 -0.23 -20.80 12.85
N ASN A 116 0.81 -21.25 12.17
CA ASN A 116 1.44 -22.53 12.35
C ASN A 116 2.87 -22.31 12.85
N ASP A 117 3.23 -23.00 13.92
CA ASP A 117 4.59 -23.10 14.43
C ASP A 117 5.11 -24.50 14.15
N ASP A 118 6.23 -24.61 13.46
CA ASP A 118 6.91 -25.90 13.29
C ASP A 118 8.06 -26.00 14.32
N PRO A 119 7.86 -26.76 15.41
CA PRO A 119 8.88 -26.93 16.44
C PRO A 119 10.15 -27.61 15.91
N GLN A 120 10.06 -28.39 14.83
CA GLN A 120 11.21 -29.08 14.24
C GLN A 120 12.22 -28.13 13.63
N LEU A 121 11.78 -26.96 13.12
CA LEU A 121 12.67 -25.93 12.61
C LEU A 121 13.57 -25.36 13.72
N LYS A 122 12.99 -25.17 14.92
CA LYS A 122 13.72 -24.71 16.09
C LYS A 122 14.73 -25.72 16.57
N ASP A 123 14.31 -26.99 16.69
CA ASP A 123 15.13 -28.07 17.24
C ASP A 123 16.29 -28.43 16.29
N ARG A 124 16.05 -28.42 14.98
CA ARG A 124 17.03 -28.80 13.96
C ARG A 124 17.97 -27.71 13.50
N PHE A 125 17.43 -26.50 13.36
CA PHE A 125 18.16 -25.37 12.77
C PHE A 125 18.36 -24.18 13.73
N GLY A 126 17.80 -24.25 14.93
CA GLY A 126 17.85 -23.11 15.88
C GLY A 126 17.03 -21.91 15.45
N ILE A 127 16.13 -22.08 14.47
CA ILE A 127 15.34 -20.99 13.87
C ILE A 127 13.90 -21.08 14.35
N ASN A 128 13.40 -19.99 14.91
CA ASN A 128 11.97 -19.86 15.26
C ASN A 128 11.26 -19.06 14.18
N ILE A 129 10.46 -19.74 13.35
CA ILE A 129 9.66 -19.13 12.29
C ILE A 129 8.21 -19.47 12.53
N THR A 130 7.37 -18.43 12.59
CA THR A 130 5.92 -18.58 12.60
C THR A 130 5.38 -18.15 11.25
N PHE A 131 4.54 -18.96 10.64
CA PHE A 131 3.98 -18.72 9.31
C PHE A 131 2.47 -18.99 9.29
N PRO A 132 1.71 -18.45 8.31
CA PRO A 132 0.29 -18.73 8.18
C PRO A 132 0.03 -20.24 7.96
N ASP A 133 -1.05 -20.77 8.51
CA ASP A 133 -1.46 -22.17 8.37
C ASP A 133 -1.77 -22.61 6.93
N ALA A 134 -1.94 -21.64 6.03
CA ALA A 134 -2.05 -21.89 4.60
C ALA A 134 -0.75 -22.41 3.96
N TYR A 135 0.38 -22.23 4.65
CA TYR A 135 1.68 -22.78 4.21
C TYR A 135 1.88 -24.15 4.84
N SER A 136 2.39 -25.07 4.06
CA SER A 136 2.71 -26.44 4.51
C SER A 136 4.12 -26.82 4.07
N THR A 137 4.75 -27.70 4.84
CA THR A 137 6.05 -28.26 4.47
C THR A 137 5.90 -29.12 3.23
N VAL A 138 6.48 -28.70 2.12
CA VAL A 138 6.47 -29.40 0.83
C VAL A 138 7.58 -30.44 0.75
N LYS A 139 8.74 -30.12 1.31
CA LYS A 139 9.90 -31.02 1.35
C LYS A 139 10.68 -30.78 2.62
N ASP A 140 11.04 -31.89 3.26
CA ASP A 140 11.89 -31.92 4.46
C ASP A 140 13.04 -32.89 4.26
N THR A 141 14.26 -32.41 4.48
CA THR A 141 15.50 -33.20 4.43
C THR A 141 16.40 -32.78 5.59
N THR A 142 17.51 -33.47 5.82
CA THR A 142 18.45 -33.22 6.93
C THR A 142 18.90 -31.74 6.99
N ASN A 143 19.13 -31.10 5.84
CA ASN A 143 19.73 -29.76 5.76
C ASN A 143 18.86 -28.74 5.05
N PHE A 144 17.63 -29.09 4.71
CA PHE A 144 16.78 -28.23 3.90
C PHE A 144 15.30 -28.50 4.18
N VAL A 145 14.53 -27.43 4.39
CA VAL A 145 13.07 -27.45 4.50
C VAL A 145 12.50 -26.44 3.51
N TRP A 146 11.49 -26.88 2.75
CA TRP A 146 10.71 -26.03 1.85
C TRP A 146 9.27 -25.95 2.36
N ILE A 147 8.85 -24.73 2.68
CA ILE A 147 7.53 -24.36 3.18
C ILE A 147 6.79 -23.57 2.10
#